data_c261a14ea7c7c92d4a460901bcf0c96d
#
_entry.id   c261a14ea7c7c92d4a460901bcf0c96d
#
_cell.length_a   1.000
_cell.length_b   1.000
_cell.length_c   1.000
_cell.angle_alpha   90.00
_cell.angle_beta   90.00
_cell.angle_gamma   90.00
#
_symmetry.space_group_name_H-M   'P 1'
#
loop_
_entity.id
_entity.type
_entity.pdbx_description
1 polymer ?
#
loop_
_entity_poly.entity_id
_entity_poly.type
_entity_poly.pdbx_seq_one_letter_code
_entity_poly.pdbx_strand_id
1 'polypeptide(L)'
;VVITGLDDTDSQEIVLMINEYIKSDAFDISSPRLIYQGNDSDLLNMIEELKSGEISGIITAGVNPGYTLPNADDFLELVNKLEFSLCFSTKEDETANNCRYVAATPHYLESWGDYEFKTGHYYLSQPTIKPLFDTNQFQDIILTLSGSNNNFYDEIKKNWRTNILKGKTWGKSLQDGFYYSYENNAPRRIKSSLNINNLPIQNTDQLDLILYTKVGLGDGQQSSNPWLQEFPDPITRVTWDNYLTVSYKDAERLGLKNYNVSNGALNGSYVTVSNGRNSIQVPVIIQPGQTPGTVGLALGYGKTQAMSEEMNVGVNAY
;
A
#
# COMPACT_ATOMS: atom_id res chain seq x y z
N VAL A 1 -22.30 15.24 1.55
CA VAL A 1 -21.50 14.00 1.65
C VAL A 1 -20.86 13.91 3.02
N VAL A 2 -20.78 12.72 3.57
CA VAL A 2 -20.04 12.41 4.80
C VAL A 2 -18.82 11.59 4.41
N ILE A 3 -17.67 11.89 5.01
CA ILE A 3 -16.42 11.18 4.84
C ILE A 3 -15.78 10.92 6.20
N THR A 4 -14.99 9.87 6.32
CA THR A 4 -14.21 9.56 7.52
C THR A 4 -12.77 9.23 7.13
N GLY A 5 -11.84 9.48 8.02
CA GLY A 5 -10.45 9.02 7.93
C GLY A 5 -10.18 7.75 8.74
N LEU A 6 -11.20 7.14 9.33
CA LEU A 6 -11.07 5.88 10.07
C LEU A 6 -11.07 4.71 9.09
N ASP A 7 -10.14 3.80 9.24
CA ASP A 7 -9.96 2.65 8.33
C ASP A 7 -10.74 1.40 8.77
N ASP A 8 -11.40 1.45 9.94
CA ASP A 8 -12.20 0.32 10.39
C ASP A 8 -13.47 0.14 9.56
N THR A 9 -13.83 -1.12 9.34
CA THR A 9 -14.95 -1.51 8.49
C THR A 9 -16.28 -0.92 8.96
N ASP A 10 -16.53 -0.88 10.25
CA ASP A 10 -17.80 -0.43 10.85
C ASP A 10 -18.01 1.06 10.61
N SER A 11 -16.97 1.88 10.83
CA SER A 11 -17.01 3.31 10.55
C SER A 11 -17.23 3.62 9.08
N GLN A 12 -16.56 2.87 8.18
CA GLN A 12 -16.74 3.01 6.73
C GLN A 12 -18.17 2.63 6.32
N GLU A 13 -18.71 1.53 6.85
CA GLU A 13 -20.08 1.08 6.57
C GLU A 13 -21.13 2.12 7.03
N ILE A 14 -20.96 2.72 8.21
CA ILE A 14 -21.84 3.80 8.69
C ILE A 14 -21.82 4.98 7.73
N VAL A 15 -20.65 5.40 7.29
CA VAL A 15 -20.51 6.54 6.35
C VAL A 15 -21.16 6.24 5.01
N LEU A 16 -21.02 5.02 4.50
CA LEU A 16 -21.71 4.57 3.29
C LEU A 16 -23.23 4.63 3.45
N MET A 17 -23.76 4.11 4.58
CA MET A 17 -25.20 4.14 4.89
C MET A 17 -25.74 5.57 5.01
N ILE A 18 -25.01 6.48 5.65
CA ILE A 18 -25.40 7.89 5.77
C ILE A 18 -25.47 8.52 4.37
N ASN A 19 -24.45 8.31 3.52
CA ASN A 19 -24.42 8.88 2.18
C ASN A 19 -25.55 8.33 1.28
N GLU A 20 -25.93 7.06 1.43
CA GLU A 20 -27.09 6.49 0.75
C GLU A 20 -28.40 7.12 1.27
N TYR A 21 -28.56 7.26 2.59
CA TYR A 21 -29.73 7.82 3.22
C TYR A 21 -29.99 9.29 2.80
N ILE A 22 -28.95 10.12 2.80
CA ILE A 22 -29.04 11.52 2.38
C ILE A 22 -29.07 11.69 0.85
N LYS A 23 -28.96 10.59 0.09
CA LYS A 23 -28.91 10.58 -1.39
C LYS A 23 -27.85 11.57 -1.92
N SER A 24 -26.64 11.45 -1.41
CA SER A 24 -25.55 12.35 -1.78
C SER A 24 -25.17 12.21 -3.26
N ASP A 25 -25.26 13.30 -4.02
CA ASP A 25 -24.83 13.36 -5.43
C ASP A 25 -23.29 13.19 -5.60
N ALA A 26 -22.54 13.40 -4.53
CA ALA A 26 -21.07 13.22 -4.51
C ALA A 26 -20.66 11.77 -4.22
N PHE A 27 -21.61 10.85 -4.05
CA PHE A 27 -21.38 9.45 -3.72
C PHE A 27 -21.95 8.55 -4.82
N ASP A 28 -21.08 7.89 -5.58
CA ASP A 28 -21.45 6.97 -6.67
C ASP A 28 -21.16 5.52 -6.29
N ILE A 29 -22.14 4.84 -5.71
CA ILE A 29 -22.05 3.42 -5.35
C ILE A 29 -22.13 2.48 -6.56
N SER A 30 -22.66 2.95 -7.70
CA SER A 30 -22.82 2.14 -8.90
C SER A 30 -21.50 1.90 -9.63
N SER A 31 -20.55 2.81 -9.44
CA SER A 31 -19.24 2.77 -10.11
C SER A 31 -18.10 2.90 -9.10
N PRO A 32 -17.88 1.89 -8.23
CA PRO A 32 -16.84 1.94 -7.22
C PRO A 32 -15.45 2.03 -7.84
N ARG A 33 -14.51 2.65 -7.10
CA ARG A 33 -13.09 2.60 -7.42
C ARG A 33 -12.54 1.23 -7.04
N LEU A 34 -11.67 0.69 -7.90
CA LEU A 34 -11.08 -0.64 -7.77
C LEU A 34 -9.56 -0.59 -7.53
N ILE A 35 -9.09 0.47 -6.85
CA ILE A 35 -7.66 0.69 -6.59
C ILE A 35 -7.15 -0.28 -5.51
N TYR A 36 -7.94 -0.49 -4.45
CA TYR A 36 -7.65 -1.43 -3.38
C TYR A 36 -8.69 -2.55 -3.43
N GLN A 37 -8.23 -3.76 -3.68
CA GLN A 37 -9.08 -4.96 -3.81
C GLN A 37 -8.57 -6.11 -2.93
N GLY A 38 -7.56 -5.84 -2.09
CA GLY A 38 -7.04 -6.81 -1.15
C GLY A 38 -8.08 -7.22 -0.10
N ASN A 39 -7.90 -8.40 0.46
CA ASN A 39 -8.69 -8.93 1.55
C ASN A 39 -7.74 -9.43 2.65
N ASP A 40 -7.69 -8.72 3.76
CA ASP A 40 -6.80 -9.03 4.88
C ASP A 40 -7.13 -10.40 5.50
N SER A 41 -8.41 -10.80 5.49
CA SER A 41 -8.81 -12.12 5.99
C SER A 41 -8.23 -13.26 5.17
N ASP A 42 -8.18 -13.12 3.83
CA ASP A 42 -7.56 -14.11 2.96
C ASP A 42 -6.05 -14.18 3.16
N LEU A 43 -5.40 -13.03 3.39
CA LEU A 43 -3.97 -12.97 3.73
C LEU A 43 -3.68 -13.68 5.05
N LEU A 44 -4.48 -13.43 6.09
CA LEU A 44 -4.31 -14.09 7.39
C LEU A 44 -4.55 -15.60 7.28
N ASN A 45 -5.56 -16.03 6.53
CA ASN A 45 -5.82 -17.45 6.28
C ASN A 45 -4.63 -18.11 5.56
N MET A 46 -4.09 -17.47 4.53
CA MET A 46 -2.90 -17.96 3.81
C MET A 46 -1.68 -18.10 4.74
N ILE A 47 -1.48 -17.18 5.69
CA ILE A 47 -0.41 -17.28 6.69
C ILE A 47 -0.64 -18.49 7.62
N GLU A 48 -1.88 -18.76 8.05
CA GLU A 48 -2.18 -19.93 8.86
C GLU A 48 -2.00 -21.25 8.07
N GLU A 49 -2.36 -21.29 6.78
CA GLU A 49 -2.10 -22.42 5.89
C GLU A 49 -0.59 -22.65 5.65
N LEU A 50 0.22 -21.58 5.59
CA LEU A 50 1.68 -21.69 5.57
C LEU A 50 2.22 -22.31 6.88
N LYS A 51 1.70 -21.88 8.05
CA LYS A 51 2.10 -22.41 9.36
C LYS A 51 1.71 -23.88 9.53
N SER A 52 0.55 -24.28 9.03
CA SER A 52 0.07 -25.67 9.10
C SER A 52 0.80 -26.60 8.12
N GLY A 53 1.53 -26.04 7.13
CA GLY A 53 2.22 -26.82 6.09
C GLY A 53 1.30 -27.28 4.96
N GLU A 54 0.10 -26.71 4.84
CA GLU A 54 -0.83 -27.00 3.74
C GLU A 54 -0.35 -26.37 2.42
N ILE A 55 0.42 -25.28 2.51
CA ILE A 55 1.05 -24.61 1.37
C ILE A 55 2.50 -25.08 1.26
N SER A 56 2.86 -25.68 0.12
CA SER A 56 4.22 -26.14 -0.18
C SER A 56 5.04 -25.18 -1.03
N GLY A 57 4.42 -24.16 -1.62
CA GLY A 57 5.10 -23.17 -2.45
C GLY A 57 4.36 -21.83 -2.50
N ILE A 58 5.10 -20.74 -2.69
CA ILE A 58 4.56 -19.39 -2.79
C ILE A 58 5.13 -18.66 -4.00
N ILE A 59 4.28 -17.85 -4.63
CA ILE A 59 4.69 -16.88 -5.66
C ILE A 59 4.24 -15.50 -5.21
N THR A 60 5.17 -14.55 -5.15
CA THR A 60 4.88 -13.14 -4.85
C THR A 60 5.19 -12.28 -6.07
N ALA A 61 4.36 -11.28 -6.35
CA ALA A 61 4.55 -10.38 -7.48
C ALA A 61 4.21 -8.93 -7.10
N GLY A 62 5.22 -8.06 -7.12
CA GLY A 62 5.06 -6.63 -6.86
C GLY A 62 4.64 -6.28 -5.43
N VAL A 63 4.85 -7.19 -4.48
CA VAL A 63 4.54 -7.02 -3.05
C VAL A 63 5.75 -7.40 -2.19
N ASN A 64 5.87 -6.78 -1.03
CA ASN A 64 6.96 -7.05 -0.09
C ASN A 64 6.42 -7.37 1.32
N PRO A 65 5.77 -8.54 1.51
CA PRO A 65 5.23 -8.93 2.82
C PRO A 65 6.32 -9.09 3.90
N GLY A 66 7.55 -9.40 3.52
CA GLY A 66 8.71 -9.41 4.44
C GLY A 66 9.05 -8.05 5.05
N TYR A 67 8.37 -6.98 4.61
CA TYR A 67 8.48 -5.64 5.17
C TYR A 67 7.14 -5.10 5.68
N THR A 68 6.03 -5.36 4.98
CA THR A 68 4.73 -4.74 5.27
C THR A 68 3.86 -5.52 6.25
N LEU A 69 4.25 -6.74 6.62
CA LEU A 69 3.52 -7.51 7.64
C LEU A 69 3.99 -7.13 9.05
N PRO A 70 3.07 -7.07 10.04
CA PRO A 70 3.43 -6.81 11.44
C PRO A 70 4.38 -7.85 12.05
N ASN A 71 4.34 -9.10 11.57
CA ASN A 71 5.21 -10.20 11.98
C ASN A 71 6.02 -10.68 10.75
N ALA A 72 6.71 -9.77 10.09
CA ALA A 72 7.44 -10.04 8.87
C ALA A 72 8.49 -11.16 9.03
N ASP A 73 9.22 -11.18 10.15
CA ASP A 73 10.24 -12.20 10.44
C ASP A 73 9.64 -13.61 10.48
N ASP A 74 8.51 -13.80 11.16
CA ASP A 74 7.81 -15.09 11.20
C ASP A 74 7.40 -15.54 9.80
N PHE A 75 6.88 -14.62 8.97
CA PHE A 75 6.53 -14.91 7.59
C PHE A 75 7.75 -15.30 6.75
N LEU A 76 8.86 -14.58 6.88
CA LEU A 76 10.10 -14.89 6.16
C LEU A 76 10.68 -16.25 6.58
N GLU A 77 10.60 -16.63 7.85
CA GLU A 77 10.99 -17.96 8.31
C GLU A 77 10.14 -19.07 7.67
N LEU A 78 8.83 -18.84 7.50
CA LEU A 78 7.95 -19.79 6.81
C LEU A 78 8.32 -19.92 5.33
N VAL A 79 8.53 -18.78 4.63
CA VAL A 79 8.93 -18.76 3.21
C VAL A 79 10.24 -19.50 2.99
N ASN A 80 11.23 -19.32 3.87
CA ASN A 80 12.53 -20.01 3.80
C ASN A 80 12.43 -21.54 3.94
N LYS A 81 11.38 -22.06 4.58
CA LYS A 81 11.16 -23.50 4.75
C LYS A 81 10.46 -24.15 3.58
N LEU A 82 9.87 -23.36 2.66
CA LEU A 82 9.15 -23.89 1.53
C LEU A 82 10.08 -24.58 0.51
N GLU A 83 9.56 -25.63 -0.12
CA GLU A 83 10.25 -26.29 -1.23
C GLU A 83 10.37 -25.39 -2.46
N PHE A 84 9.37 -24.54 -2.67
CA PHE A 84 9.32 -23.59 -3.76
C PHE A 84 8.89 -22.21 -3.29
N SER A 85 9.71 -21.19 -3.55
CA SER A 85 9.35 -19.78 -3.35
C SER A 85 9.93 -18.95 -4.50
N LEU A 86 9.07 -18.19 -5.17
CA LEU A 86 9.42 -17.35 -6.31
C LEU A 86 8.91 -15.93 -6.07
N CYS A 87 9.83 -14.96 -6.13
CA CYS A 87 9.51 -13.55 -6.04
C CYS A 87 9.72 -12.86 -7.39
N PHE A 88 8.69 -12.17 -7.86
CA PHE A 88 8.77 -11.25 -8.98
C PHE A 88 8.93 -9.82 -8.45
N SER A 89 10.13 -9.28 -8.60
CA SER A 89 10.44 -7.94 -8.08
C SER A 89 11.35 -7.16 -9.04
N THR A 90 11.29 -5.84 -8.96
CA THR A 90 12.21 -4.93 -9.66
C THR A 90 13.52 -4.71 -8.91
N LYS A 91 13.62 -5.20 -7.68
CA LYS A 91 14.77 -5.05 -6.78
C LYS A 91 14.83 -6.18 -5.77
N GLU A 92 15.99 -6.42 -5.20
CA GLU A 92 16.18 -7.33 -4.08
C GLU A 92 15.69 -6.63 -2.79
N ASP A 93 14.45 -6.90 -2.42
CA ASP A 93 13.83 -6.44 -1.17
C ASP A 93 13.81 -7.57 -0.12
N GLU A 94 13.24 -7.29 1.06
CA GLU A 94 13.20 -8.23 2.18
C GLU A 94 12.55 -9.56 1.80
N THR A 95 11.49 -9.54 0.99
CA THR A 95 10.82 -10.75 0.50
C THR A 95 11.67 -11.48 -0.54
N ALA A 96 12.21 -10.75 -1.51
CA ALA A 96 13.03 -11.32 -2.58
C ALA A 96 14.27 -12.04 -2.02
N ASN A 97 14.93 -11.44 -1.04
CA ASN A 97 16.12 -12.02 -0.41
C ASN A 97 15.85 -13.31 0.38
N ASN A 98 14.59 -13.57 0.71
CA ASN A 98 14.18 -14.78 1.43
C ASN A 98 13.49 -15.82 0.51
N CYS A 99 13.30 -15.52 -0.75
CA CYS A 99 12.78 -16.48 -1.73
C CYS A 99 13.93 -17.29 -2.37
N ARG A 100 13.63 -18.55 -2.69
CA ARG A 100 14.59 -19.44 -3.36
C ARG A 100 14.92 -18.99 -4.77
N TYR A 101 13.93 -18.40 -5.45
CA TYR A 101 14.04 -17.89 -6.81
C TYR A 101 13.54 -16.44 -6.86
N VAL A 102 14.30 -15.61 -7.59
CA VAL A 102 13.92 -14.23 -7.87
C VAL A 102 13.91 -14.03 -9.38
N ALA A 103 12.78 -13.60 -9.90
CA ALA A 103 12.65 -13.22 -11.30
C ALA A 103 12.59 -11.69 -11.40
N ALA A 104 13.61 -11.11 -12.01
CA ALA A 104 13.68 -9.68 -12.23
C ALA A 104 12.58 -9.24 -13.21
N THR A 105 11.72 -8.33 -12.78
CA THR A 105 10.64 -7.77 -13.60
C THR A 105 11.00 -6.41 -14.17
N PRO A 106 10.53 -6.05 -15.37
CA PRO A 106 10.78 -4.74 -15.95
C PRO A 106 9.98 -3.66 -15.20
N HIS A 107 10.44 -2.44 -15.35
CA HIS A 107 9.72 -1.27 -14.87
C HIS A 107 8.41 -1.06 -15.67
N TYR A 108 7.41 -0.39 -15.08
CA TYR A 108 6.12 -0.17 -15.76
C TYR A 108 6.25 0.62 -17.07
N LEU A 109 7.29 1.44 -17.25
CA LEU A 109 7.59 2.12 -18.52
C LEU A 109 8.11 1.19 -19.61
N GLU A 110 8.50 -0.04 -19.25
CA GLU A 110 9.02 -1.07 -20.12
C GLU A 110 7.99 -2.17 -20.41
N SER A 111 6.78 -2.05 -19.83
CA SER A 111 5.81 -3.13 -19.71
C SER A 111 4.46 -2.78 -20.33
N TRP A 112 3.77 -3.81 -20.82
CA TRP A 112 2.34 -3.74 -21.12
C TRP A 112 1.52 -3.91 -19.85
N GLY A 113 0.37 -3.22 -19.79
CA GLY A 113 -0.59 -3.41 -18.72
C GLY A 113 -1.99 -2.96 -19.14
N ASP A 114 -2.99 -3.51 -18.47
CA ASP A 114 -4.35 -3.03 -18.52
C ASP A 114 -4.95 -2.97 -17.12
N TYR A 115 -5.77 -1.96 -16.87
CA TYR A 115 -6.27 -1.65 -15.54
C TYR A 115 -7.72 -1.20 -15.61
N GLU A 116 -8.50 -1.58 -14.61
CA GLU A 116 -9.82 -1.06 -14.37
C GLU A 116 -9.83 -0.35 -13.00
N PHE A 117 -9.43 0.94 -12.96
CA PHE A 117 -9.35 1.71 -11.71
C PHE A 117 -10.71 2.15 -11.16
N LYS A 118 -11.72 2.14 -11.99
CA LYS A 118 -13.12 2.38 -11.64
C LYS A 118 -13.97 1.48 -12.53
N THR A 119 -15.04 0.93 -11.99
CA THR A 119 -15.94 0.05 -12.76
C THR A 119 -16.32 0.67 -14.10
N GLY A 120 -16.04 -0.06 -15.17
CA GLY A 120 -16.29 0.37 -16.56
C GLY A 120 -15.25 1.35 -17.14
N HIS A 121 -14.20 1.71 -16.41
CA HIS A 121 -13.14 2.59 -16.85
C HIS A 121 -11.85 1.80 -17.04
N TYR A 122 -11.55 1.43 -18.28
CA TYR A 122 -10.40 0.61 -18.67
C TYR A 122 -9.28 1.48 -19.23
N TYR A 123 -8.05 1.20 -18.81
CA TYR A 123 -6.85 1.95 -19.20
C TYR A 123 -5.77 0.98 -19.69
N LEU A 124 -4.97 1.43 -20.66
CA LEU A 124 -3.83 0.70 -21.20
C LEU A 124 -2.52 1.38 -20.81
N SER A 125 -1.59 0.61 -20.30
CA SER A 125 -0.18 0.98 -20.20
C SER A 125 0.58 0.35 -21.36
N GLN A 126 1.36 1.17 -22.08
CA GLN A 126 2.18 0.74 -23.21
C GLN A 126 3.65 0.96 -22.86
N PRO A 127 4.57 0.04 -23.22
CA PRO A 127 5.99 0.28 -23.01
C PRO A 127 6.44 1.53 -23.76
N THR A 128 7.00 2.47 -23.03
CA THR A 128 7.51 3.75 -23.54
C THR A 128 8.98 3.60 -23.94
N ILE A 129 9.69 2.70 -23.27
CA ILE A 129 11.09 2.34 -23.54
C ILE A 129 11.22 0.83 -23.64
N LYS A 130 12.33 0.38 -24.25
CA LYS A 130 12.71 -1.04 -24.23
C LYS A 130 13.26 -1.39 -22.83
N PRO A 131 13.14 -2.66 -22.40
CA PRO A 131 13.78 -3.11 -21.18
C PRO A 131 15.27 -2.74 -21.17
N LEU A 132 15.72 -2.15 -20.05
CA LEU A 132 17.12 -1.75 -19.84
C LEU A 132 17.98 -2.94 -19.42
N PHE A 133 17.36 -3.97 -18.85
CA PHE A 133 18.00 -5.15 -18.31
C PHE A 133 17.34 -6.41 -18.89
N ASP A 134 17.94 -7.57 -18.67
CA ASP A 134 17.36 -8.87 -19.03
C ASP A 134 16.24 -9.22 -18.02
N THR A 135 15.06 -8.68 -18.29
CA THR A 135 13.86 -8.80 -17.45
C THR A 135 12.69 -9.30 -18.27
N ASN A 136 11.77 -10.01 -17.62
CA ASN A 136 10.53 -10.47 -18.22
C ASN A 136 9.33 -10.10 -17.35
N GLN A 137 8.22 -9.71 -17.99
CA GLN A 137 6.99 -9.43 -17.28
C GLN A 137 6.48 -10.67 -16.55
N PHE A 138 5.97 -10.46 -15.33
CA PHE A 138 5.33 -11.52 -14.54
C PHE A 138 4.30 -12.32 -15.36
N GLN A 139 3.44 -11.63 -16.10
CA GLN A 139 2.39 -12.24 -16.90
C GLN A 139 2.94 -13.13 -18.04
N ASP A 140 4.03 -12.72 -18.70
CA ASP A 140 4.66 -13.50 -19.76
C ASP A 140 5.28 -14.78 -19.20
N ILE A 141 5.89 -14.70 -18.01
CA ILE A 141 6.46 -15.87 -17.34
C ILE A 141 5.34 -16.85 -16.94
N ILE A 142 4.24 -16.36 -16.36
CA ILE A 142 3.10 -17.21 -15.99
C ILE A 142 2.46 -17.85 -17.24
N LEU A 143 2.32 -17.12 -18.34
CA LEU A 143 1.84 -17.68 -19.60
C LEU A 143 2.76 -18.81 -20.08
N THR A 144 4.07 -18.59 -20.04
CA THR A 144 5.05 -19.61 -20.43
C THR A 144 4.97 -20.85 -19.54
N LEU A 145 4.90 -20.67 -18.22
CA LEU A 145 4.75 -21.76 -17.25
C LEU A 145 3.43 -22.53 -17.41
N SER A 146 2.37 -21.87 -17.89
CA SER A 146 1.09 -22.54 -18.21
C SER A 146 1.09 -23.25 -19.56
N GLY A 147 2.21 -23.24 -20.30
CA GLY A 147 2.33 -23.83 -21.63
C GLY A 147 1.72 -23.00 -22.77
N SER A 148 1.39 -21.73 -22.52
CA SER A 148 0.91 -20.82 -23.55
C SER A 148 2.08 -20.34 -24.45
N ASN A 149 1.79 -20.25 -25.76
CA ASN A 149 2.72 -19.62 -26.72
C ASN A 149 2.41 -18.13 -26.94
N ASN A 150 1.37 -17.59 -26.29
CA ASN A 150 1.01 -16.19 -26.40
C ASN A 150 1.86 -15.36 -25.42
N ASN A 151 2.11 -14.11 -25.78
CA ASN A 151 2.64 -13.10 -24.85
C ASN A 151 1.48 -12.30 -24.21
N PHE A 152 1.80 -11.52 -23.19
CA PHE A 152 0.79 -10.77 -22.46
C PHE A 152 0.11 -9.68 -23.30
N TYR A 153 0.80 -9.06 -24.24
CA TYR A 153 0.19 -8.13 -25.20
C TYR A 153 -0.94 -8.79 -26.00
N ASP A 154 -0.72 -10.01 -26.49
CA ASP A 154 -1.73 -10.74 -27.24
C ASP A 154 -2.94 -11.10 -26.37
N GLU A 155 -2.73 -11.44 -25.10
CA GLU A 155 -3.81 -11.72 -24.15
C GLU A 155 -4.59 -10.44 -23.81
N ILE A 156 -3.93 -9.29 -23.55
CA ILE A 156 -4.62 -7.99 -23.38
C ILE A 156 -5.48 -7.68 -24.60
N LYS A 157 -4.89 -7.78 -25.80
CA LYS A 157 -5.59 -7.47 -27.06
C LYS A 157 -6.80 -8.38 -27.28
N LYS A 158 -6.67 -9.67 -26.98
CA LYS A 158 -7.76 -10.66 -27.07
C LYS A 158 -8.85 -10.34 -26.07
N ASN A 159 -8.50 -10.13 -24.78
CA ASN A 159 -9.43 -9.78 -23.71
C ASN A 159 -10.21 -8.50 -24.04
N TRP A 160 -9.52 -7.45 -24.45
CA TRP A 160 -10.15 -6.17 -24.81
C TRP A 160 -11.14 -6.34 -25.97
N ARG A 161 -10.75 -7.06 -27.03
CA ARG A 161 -11.62 -7.29 -28.20
C ARG A 161 -12.85 -8.13 -27.89
N THR A 162 -12.71 -9.11 -27.00
CA THR A 162 -13.77 -10.08 -26.72
C THR A 162 -14.71 -9.59 -25.63
N ASN A 163 -14.15 -8.99 -24.56
CA ASN A 163 -14.91 -8.76 -23.33
C ASN A 163 -15.17 -7.28 -23.02
N ILE A 164 -14.31 -6.36 -23.52
CA ILE A 164 -14.35 -4.96 -23.09
C ILE A 164 -14.91 -4.05 -24.18
N LEU A 165 -14.34 -4.13 -25.40
CA LEU A 165 -14.68 -3.20 -26.47
C LEU A 165 -16.06 -3.48 -27.07
N LYS A 166 -16.93 -2.46 -27.07
CA LYS A 166 -18.22 -2.48 -27.72
C LYS A 166 -18.25 -1.42 -28.81
N GLY A 167 -18.07 -1.84 -30.07
CA GLY A 167 -18.12 -0.94 -31.23
C GLY A 167 -16.88 -0.07 -31.44
N LYS A 168 -15.86 -0.12 -30.58
CA LYS A 168 -14.59 0.57 -30.74
C LYS A 168 -13.50 -0.39 -31.20
N THR A 169 -12.63 0.04 -32.09
CA THR A 169 -11.54 -0.80 -32.58
C THR A 169 -10.37 -0.83 -31.59
N TRP A 170 -9.61 -1.91 -31.57
CA TRP A 170 -8.39 -2.05 -30.79
C TRP A 170 -7.39 -0.91 -31.08
N GLY A 171 -7.15 -0.61 -32.38
CA GLY A 171 -6.22 0.45 -32.77
C GLY A 171 -6.62 1.81 -32.21
N LYS A 172 -7.91 2.13 -32.18
CA LYS A 172 -8.40 3.40 -31.61
C LYS A 172 -8.24 3.43 -30.09
N SER A 173 -8.51 2.32 -29.41
CA SER A 173 -8.32 2.22 -27.95
C SER A 173 -6.86 2.31 -27.56
N LEU A 174 -5.97 1.71 -28.35
CA LEU A 174 -4.52 1.80 -28.17
C LEU A 174 -4.01 3.24 -28.34
N GLN A 175 -4.53 3.96 -29.34
CA GLN A 175 -4.21 5.38 -29.57
C GLN A 175 -4.68 6.27 -28.43
N ASP A 176 -5.90 6.03 -27.93
CA ASP A 176 -6.49 6.84 -26.86
C ASP A 176 -5.93 6.48 -25.46
N GLY A 177 -5.44 5.26 -25.30
CA GLY A 177 -4.93 4.73 -24.02
C GLY A 177 -6.03 4.30 -23.05
N PHE A 178 -7.31 4.46 -23.39
CA PHE A 178 -8.43 4.12 -22.53
C PHE A 178 -9.71 3.75 -23.30
N TYR A 179 -10.63 3.12 -22.55
CA TYR A 179 -12.00 2.87 -22.98
C TYR A 179 -12.96 2.99 -21.79
N TYR A 180 -14.07 3.69 -21.97
CA TYR A 180 -15.14 3.76 -20.97
C TYR A 180 -16.36 2.98 -21.46
N SER A 181 -16.81 2.04 -20.65
CA SER A 181 -18.06 1.31 -20.83
C SER A 181 -19.16 2.01 -20.03
N TYR A 182 -20.13 2.57 -20.72
CA TYR A 182 -21.29 3.23 -20.09
C TYR A 182 -22.43 2.22 -19.85
N GLU A 183 -22.12 1.04 -19.36
CA GLU A 183 -23.19 0.13 -18.95
C GLU A 183 -23.89 0.68 -17.71
N ASN A 184 -25.22 0.72 -17.76
CA ASN A 184 -26.05 0.99 -16.60
C ASN A 184 -25.87 -0.16 -15.60
N ASN A 185 -24.85 -0.09 -14.77
CA ASN A 185 -24.74 -0.98 -13.64
C ASN A 185 -25.92 -0.69 -12.71
N ALA A 186 -26.73 -1.70 -12.44
CA ALA A 186 -27.78 -1.56 -11.45
C ALA A 186 -27.17 -1.06 -10.13
N PRO A 187 -27.76 -0.05 -9.47
CA PRO A 187 -27.22 0.48 -8.24
C PRO A 187 -27.07 -0.65 -7.23
N ARG A 188 -25.83 -0.85 -6.76
CA ARG A 188 -25.56 -1.77 -5.65
C ARG A 188 -26.21 -1.18 -4.40
N ARG A 189 -27.01 -1.99 -3.70
CA ARG A 189 -27.50 -1.61 -2.38
C ARG A 189 -26.47 -2.01 -1.34
N ILE A 190 -26.22 -1.11 -0.39
CA ILE A 190 -25.41 -1.43 0.78
C ILE A 190 -26.23 -2.43 1.61
N LYS A 191 -25.66 -3.62 1.81
CA LYS A 191 -26.19 -4.61 2.74
C LYS A 191 -25.38 -4.47 4.01
N SER A 192 -25.97 -3.82 5.03
CA SER A 192 -25.35 -3.71 6.33
C SER A 192 -25.88 -4.78 7.27
N SER A 193 -24.97 -5.42 7.98
CA SER A 193 -25.26 -6.25 9.16
C SER A 193 -24.92 -5.54 10.45
N LEU A 194 -24.53 -4.26 10.36
CA LEU A 194 -24.00 -3.48 11.47
C LEU A 194 -25.07 -3.24 12.53
N ASN A 195 -24.74 -3.58 13.77
CA ASN A 195 -25.56 -3.19 14.92
C ASN A 195 -24.88 -2.01 15.63
N ILE A 196 -25.36 -0.81 15.34
CA ILE A 196 -24.83 0.47 15.88
C ILE A 196 -24.75 0.47 17.41
N ASN A 197 -25.61 -0.28 18.09
CA ASN A 197 -25.61 -0.36 19.55
C ASN A 197 -24.40 -1.15 20.13
N ASN A 198 -23.69 -1.89 19.30
CA ASN A 198 -22.54 -2.69 19.69
C ASN A 198 -21.20 -2.02 19.40
N LEU A 199 -21.19 -0.80 18.90
CA LEU A 199 -19.96 -0.06 18.63
C LEU A 199 -19.24 0.24 19.95
N PRO A 200 -17.99 -0.21 20.14
CA PRO A 200 -17.27 0.07 21.36
C PRO A 200 -16.89 1.55 21.43
N ILE A 201 -17.40 2.26 22.42
CA ILE A 201 -16.91 3.58 22.79
C ILE A 201 -15.75 3.35 23.75
N GLN A 202 -14.53 3.41 23.25
CA GLN A 202 -13.34 3.32 24.09
C GLN A 202 -12.93 4.73 24.51
N ASN A 203 -13.20 5.09 25.76
CA ASN A 203 -12.52 6.20 26.43
C ASN A 203 -11.28 5.62 27.13
N THR A 204 -10.12 5.76 26.53
CA THR A 204 -8.85 5.39 27.16
C THR A 204 -8.06 6.65 27.47
N ASP A 205 -7.32 6.63 28.59
CA ASP A 205 -6.33 7.67 28.90
C ASP A 205 -5.04 7.52 28.05
N GLN A 206 -5.05 6.58 27.10
CA GLN A 206 -3.95 6.31 26.17
C GLN A 206 -4.01 7.24 24.96
N LEU A 207 -2.87 7.41 24.33
CA LEU A 207 -2.80 8.15 23.05
C LEU A 207 -3.23 7.24 21.89
N ASP A 208 -4.07 7.80 21.01
CA ASP A 208 -4.44 7.14 19.77
C ASP A 208 -3.32 7.28 18.75
N LEU A 209 -2.77 6.14 18.30
CA LEU A 209 -1.74 6.09 17.27
C LEU A 209 -2.38 6.02 15.87
N ILE A 210 -2.08 7.01 15.04
CA ILE A 210 -2.48 7.06 13.63
C ILE A 210 -1.27 6.71 12.77
N LEU A 211 -1.35 5.58 12.06
CA LEU A 211 -0.37 5.22 11.04
C LEU A 211 -0.80 5.82 9.70
N TYR A 212 0.15 6.40 8.96
CA TYR A 212 -0.15 7.04 7.68
C TYR A 212 1.01 6.93 6.70
N THR A 213 0.72 7.06 5.41
CA THR A 213 1.72 7.12 4.35
C THR A 213 2.07 8.56 4.02
N LYS A 214 3.37 8.88 3.90
CA LYS A 214 3.82 10.18 3.41
C LYS A 214 3.64 10.30 1.89
N VAL A 215 3.40 11.52 1.41
CA VAL A 215 3.23 11.82 -0.02
C VAL A 215 4.44 11.39 -0.85
N GLY A 216 5.65 11.54 -0.31
CA GLY A 216 6.89 11.24 -1.03
C GLY A 216 7.19 9.74 -1.14
N LEU A 217 7.06 9.01 -0.02
CA LEU A 217 7.52 7.60 0.07
C LEU A 217 6.39 6.58 -0.02
N GLY A 218 5.13 7.01 0.18
CA GLY A 218 3.98 6.12 0.22
C GLY A 218 4.13 5.04 1.30
N ASP A 219 3.87 3.80 0.92
CA ASP A 219 4.00 2.60 1.74
C ASP A 219 5.44 2.05 1.85
N GLY A 220 6.42 2.76 1.30
CA GLY A 220 7.83 2.36 1.28
C GLY A 220 8.30 1.70 -0.02
N GLN A 221 7.46 1.53 -1.02
CA GLN A 221 7.91 1.04 -2.34
C GLN A 221 8.97 1.95 -2.95
N GLN A 222 8.90 3.26 -2.65
CA GLN A 222 9.82 4.28 -3.16
C GLN A 222 10.95 4.65 -2.18
N SER A 223 11.08 3.97 -1.06
CA SER A 223 12.08 4.31 -0.02
C SER A 223 13.53 4.19 -0.49
N SER A 224 13.79 3.41 -1.54
CA SER A 224 15.13 3.32 -2.15
C SER A 224 15.49 4.48 -3.08
N ASN A 225 14.61 5.48 -3.22
CA ASN A 225 14.88 6.67 -4.03
C ASN A 225 15.37 7.81 -3.13
N PRO A 226 16.66 8.20 -3.20
CA PRO A 226 17.24 9.23 -2.32
C PRO A 226 16.56 10.59 -2.52
N TRP A 227 16.16 10.96 -3.74
CA TRP A 227 15.47 12.22 -3.99
C TRP A 227 14.10 12.28 -3.31
N LEU A 228 13.40 11.16 -3.20
CA LEU A 228 12.14 11.09 -2.45
C LEU A 228 12.38 11.09 -0.93
N GLN A 229 13.50 10.56 -0.47
CA GLN A 229 13.94 10.69 0.93
C GLN A 229 14.25 12.15 1.29
N GLU A 230 14.85 12.90 0.37
CA GLU A 230 15.15 14.34 0.53
C GLU A 230 13.93 15.23 0.35
N PHE A 231 12.82 14.70 -0.22
CA PHE A 231 11.59 15.46 -0.46
C PHE A 231 10.95 15.84 0.88
N PRO A 232 10.85 17.14 1.21
CA PRO A 232 10.32 17.57 2.49
C PRO A 232 8.83 17.25 2.63
N ASP A 233 8.47 16.76 3.81
CA ASP A 233 7.07 16.59 4.17
C ASP A 233 6.31 17.91 4.02
N PRO A 234 5.13 17.94 3.38
CA PRO A 234 4.43 19.19 3.09
C PRO A 234 3.96 19.95 4.33
N ILE A 235 3.82 19.28 5.47
CA ILE A 235 3.36 19.88 6.73
C ILE A 235 4.56 20.22 7.63
N THR A 236 5.35 19.20 7.99
CA THR A 236 6.44 19.37 8.98
C THR A 236 7.75 19.89 8.40
N ARG A 237 7.91 19.81 7.07
CA ARG A 237 9.13 20.16 6.34
C ARG A 237 10.35 19.28 6.66
N VAL A 238 10.16 18.19 7.38
CA VAL A 238 11.21 17.23 7.69
C VAL A 238 11.49 16.33 6.51
N THR A 239 12.76 16.02 6.28
CA THR A 239 13.26 15.09 5.26
C THR A 239 13.85 13.86 5.91
N TRP A 240 14.07 12.81 5.12
CA TRP A 240 14.67 11.52 5.53
C TRP A 240 13.77 10.78 6.52
N ASP A 241 14.15 10.53 7.65
CA ASP A 241 13.57 9.80 8.76
C ASP A 241 12.04 9.89 8.97
N ASN A 242 11.44 8.88 9.61
CA ASN A 242 10.11 9.01 10.20
C ASN A 242 10.20 9.42 11.67
N TYR A 243 9.13 10.02 12.16
CA TYR A 243 9.04 10.65 13.47
C TYR A 243 7.60 10.57 13.99
N LEU A 244 7.45 10.63 15.31
CA LEU A 244 6.16 10.75 15.95
C LEU A 244 5.71 12.21 15.98
N THR A 245 4.58 12.52 15.36
CA THR A 245 3.95 13.83 15.51
C THR A 245 3.11 13.88 16.78
N VAL A 246 3.23 14.98 17.54
CA VAL A 246 2.60 15.13 18.85
C VAL A 246 2.02 16.53 18.98
N SER A 247 0.86 16.67 19.64
CA SER A 247 0.27 17.98 19.94
C SER A 247 1.11 18.77 20.95
N TYR A 248 0.97 20.11 20.98
CA TYR A 248 1.61 20.94 22.01
C TYR A 248 1.22 20.53 23.43
N LYS A 249 -0.08 20.22 23.66
CA LYS A 249 -0.55 19.82 25.00
C LYS A 249 0.03 18.50 25.46
N ASP A 250 0.11 17.53 24.54
CA ASP A 250 0.70 16.23 24.87
C ASP A 250 2.21 16.33 25.05
N ALA A 251 2.87 17.15 24.24
CA ALA A 251 4.30 17.42 24.41
C ALA A 251 4.61 18.04 25.78
N GLU A 252 3.83 19.03 26.21
CA GLU A 252 3.95 19.63 27.53
C GLU A 252 3.70 18.60 28.65
N ARG A 253 2.61 17.85 28.55
CA ARG A 253 2.24 16.79 29.52
C ARG A 253 3.31 15.72 29.65
N LEU A 254 3.95 15.34 28.53
CA LEU A 254 4.97 14.29 28.47
C LEU A 254 6.41 14.81 28.62
N GLY A 255 6.60 16.13 28.75
CA GLY A 255 7.91 16.77 28.89
C GLY A 255 8.76 16.69 27.61
N LEU A 256 8.13 16.58 26.44
CA LEU A 256 8.83 16.49 25.15
C LEU A 256 9.21 17.86 24.62
N LYS A 257 10.34 17.95 23.92
CA LYS A 257 10.91 19.21 23.46
C LYS A 257 11.41 19.10 22.04
N ASN A 258 11.21 20.16 21.25
CA ASN A 258 11.96 20.45 20.03
C ASN A 258 12.74 21.76 20.23
N TYR A 259 13.96 21.84 19.71
CA TYR A 259 14.80 23.03 19.80
C TYR A 259 15.77 23.11 18.62
N ASN A 260 16.10 24.33 18.21
CA ASN A 260 17.10 24.55 17.18
C ASN A 260 18.50 24.52 17.78
N VAL A 261 19.40 23.83 17.10
CA VAL A 261 20.82 23.83 17.44
C VAL A 261 21.59 24.92 16.67
N SER A 262 22.85 25.14 17.00
CA SER A 262 23.64 26.28 16.50
C SER A 262 23.75 26.37 14.98
N ASN A 263 23.65 25.26 14.27
CA ASN A 263 23.64 25.21 12.80
C ASN A 263 22.24 25.36 12.18
N GLY A 264 21.23 25.64 13.00
CA GLY A 264 19.82 25.81 12.56
C GLY A 264 19.04 24.53 12.42
N ALA A 265 19.64 23.35 12.60
CA ALA A 265 18.92 22.09 12.54
C ALA A 265 17.96 21.96 13.74
N LEU A 266 16.81 21.33 13.51
CA LEU A 266 15.85 20.97 14.54
C LEU A 266 16.31 19.69 15.23
N ASN A 267 16.42 19.74 16.55
CA ASN A 267 16.69 18.60 17.40
C ASN A 267 15.53 18.41 18.39
N GLY A 268 15.44 17.25 19.04
CA GLY A 268 14.32 17.00 19.93
C GLY A 268 14.42 15.71 20.73
N SER A 269 13.32 15.45 21.43
CA SER A 269 13.15 14.24 22.23
C SER A 269 13.02 13.00 21.34
N TYR A 270 13.51 11.86 21.85
CA TYR A 270 13.19 10.51 21.36
C TYR A 270 12.22 9.86 22.34
N VAL A 271 11.31 9.07 21.80
CA VAL A 271 10.30 8.33 22.59
C VAL A 271 10.25 6.87 22.15
N THR A 272 9.83 6.02 23.07
CA THR A 272 9.46 4.65 22.76
C THR A 272 7.94 4.59 22.54
N VAL A 273 7.52 4.20 21.34
CA VAL A 273 6.14 3.90 21.00
C VAL A 273 5.92 2.42 21.18
N SER A 274 4.92 2.02 21.96
CA SER A 274 4.63 0.60 22.26
C SER A 274 3.13 0.34 22.20
N ASN A 275 2.75 -0.80 21.60
CA ASN A 275 1.38 -1.32 21.62
C ASN A 275 1.21 -2.52 22.57
N GLY A 276 2.16 -2.71 23.49
CA GLY A 276 2.18 -3.80 24.44
C GLY A 276 2.86 -5.08 23.94
N ARG A 277 2.98 -5.30 22.65
CA ARG A 277 3.71 -6.42 22.02
C ARG A 277 5.01 -5.95 21.38
N ASN A 278 4.91 -4.91 20.58
CA ASN A 278 6.03 -4.34 19.83
C ASN A 278 6.37 -2.96 20.38
N SER A 279 7.64 -2.56 20.28
CA SER A 279 8.12 -1.24 20.66
C SER A 279 9.17 -0.75 19.67
N ILE A 280 9.10 0.52 19.32
CA ILE A 280 10.05 1.19 18.44
C ILE A 280 10.47 2.52 19.06
N GLN A 281 11.68 2.98 18.75
CA GLN A 281 12.17 4.29 19.18
C GLN A 281 12.18 5.25 18.00
N VAL A 282 11.55 6.41 18.18
CA VAL A 282 11.41 7.43 17.14
C VAL A 282 11.68 8.83 17.67
N PRO A 283 12.21 9.74 16.86
CA PRO A 283 12.26 11.16 17.20
C PRO A 283 10.87 11.76 17.24
N VAL A 284 10.70 12.88 17.92
CA VAL A 284 9.43 13.57 18.08
C VAL A 284 9.44 14.91 17.33
N ILE A 285 8.34 15.17 16.63
CA ILE A 285 8.02 16.50 16.08
C ILE A 285 6.76 17.02 16.76
N ILE A 286 6.87 18.16 17.41
CA ILE A 286 5.71 18.88 17.97
C ILE A 286 5.03 19.61 16.82
N GLN A 287 3.81 19.16 16.48
CA GLN A 287 3.08 19.66 15.31
C GLN A 287 1.96 20.60 15.72
N PRO A 288 2.01 21.87 15.27
CA PRO A 288 0.90 22.80 15.45
C PRO A 288 -0.38 22.29 14.81
N GLY A 289 -1.50 22.44 15.50
CA GLY A 289 -2.82 22.06 15.00
C GLY A 289 -3.19 20.59 15.17
N GLN A 290 -2.28 19.75 15.66
CA GLN A 290 -2.61 18.36 15.96
C GLN A 290 -3.53 18.26 17.17
N THR A 291 -4.53 17.38 17.08
CA THR A 291 -5.49 17.14 18.15
C THR A 291 -4.81 16.50 19.37
N PRO A 292 -4.99 17.04 20.57
CA PRO A 292 -4.52 16.39 21.80
C PRO A 292 -5.13 14.99 21.97
N GLY A 293 -4.30 14.06 22.47
CA GLY A 293 -4.70 12.65 22.61
C GLY A 293 -4.38 11.80 21.40
N THR A 294 -3.92 12.40 20.28
CA THR A 294 -3.52 11.66 19.07
C THR A 294 -2.06 11.87 18.73
N VAL A 295 -1.43 10.83 18.23
CA VAL A 295 -0.06 10.86 17.71
C VAL A 295 -0.01 10.21 16.34
N GLY A 296 0.82 10.73 15.44
CA GLY A 296 0.95 10.21 14.07
C GLY A 296 2.34 9.67 13.80
N LEU A 297 2.42 8.52 13.11
CA LEU A 297 3.67 7.91 12.70
C LEU A 297 3.59 7.46 11.24
N ALA A 298 4.58 7.87 10.43
CA ALA A 298 4.61 7.53 9.03
C ALA A 298 5.13 6.12 8.79
N LEU A 299 4.44 5.38 7.90
CA LEU A 299 4.88 4.14 7.30
C LEU A 299 5.94 4.39 6.20
N GLY A 300 6.59 3.36 5.73
CA GLY A 300 7.47 3.42 4.55
C GLY A 300 8.96 3.58 4.84
N TYR A 301 9.36 3.53 6.09
CA TYR A 301 10.75 3.65 6.58
C TYR A 301 11.24 2.36 7.24
N GLY A 302 12.51 2.34 7.63
CA GLY A 302 13.10 1.24 8.38
C GLY A 302 13.24 -0.05 7.56
N LYS A 303 13.47 0.06 6.26
CA LYS A 303 13.83 -1.08 5.42
C LYS A 303 15.23 -1.56 5.74
N THR A 304 15.44 -2.86 5.63
CA THR A 304 16.75 -3.50 5.83
C THR A 304 17.47 -3.78 4.52
N GLN A 305 16.72 -3.76 3.40
CA GLN A 305 17.21 -4.04 2.05
C GLN A 305 16.99 -2.81 1.16
N ALA A 306 17.91 -1.87 1.19
CA ALA A 306 17.92 -0.73 0.27
C ALA A 306 19.09 -0.84 -0.71
N MET A 307 19.09 0.01 -1.74
CA MET A 307 20.16 0.06 -2.76
C MET A 307 21.51 0.44 -2.18
N SER A 308 21.53 1.20 -1.07
CA SER A 308 22.73 1.49 -0.28
C SER A 308 22.33 1.56 1.19
N GLU A 309 23.32 1.32 2.08
CA GLU A 309 23.12 1.30 3.53
C GLU A 309 22.61 2.67 4.04
N GLU A 310 23.03 3.76 3.44
CA GLU A 310 22.65 5.12 3.82
C GLU A 310 21.16 5.41 3.57
N MET A 311 20.49 4.59 2.76
CA MET A 311 19.04 4.70 2.51
C MET A 311 18.21 3.92 3.54
N ASN A 312 18.83 3.11 4.39
CA ASN A 312 18.18 2.37 5.47
C ASN A 312 17.93 3.30 6.66
N VAL A 313 17.02 4.23 6.53
CA VAL A 313 16.71 5.26 7.52
C VAL A 313 15.37 5.04 8.18
N GLY A 314 15.24 5.53 9.43
CA GLY A 314 14.03 5.44 10.21
C GLY A 314 13.75 4.05 10.77
N VAL A 315 12.51 3.82 11.15
CA VAL A 315 12.03 2.57 11.75
C VAL A 315 10.84 2.01 11.00
N ASN A 316 10.74 0.70 10.95
CA ASN A 316 9.55 0.03 10.41
C ASN A 316 8.39 0.17 11.40
N ALA A 317 7.28 0.72 10.93
CA ALA A 317 6.08 0.98 11.72
C ALA A 317 4.88 0.09 11.30
N TYR A 318 5.11 -0.94 10.45
CA TYR A 318 4.12 -1.95 10.13
C TYR A 318 3.87 -2.96 11.24
#